data_a183c69e42fd72e838ce319b0f7b0d6f
#
_entry.id   a183c69e42fd72e838ce319b0f7b0d6f
#
_cell.length_a   1.000
_cell.length_b   1.000
_cell.length_c   1.000
_cell.angle_alpha   90.00
_cell.angle_beta   90.00
_cell.angle_gamma   90.00
#
_symmetry.space_group_name_H-M   'P 1'
#
loop_
_entity.id
_entity.type
_entity.pdbx_description
1 polymer ?
#
loop_
_entity_poly.entity_id
_entity_poly.type
_entity_poly.pdbx_seq_one_letter_code
_entity_poly.pdbx_strand_id
1 'polypeptide(L)'
;MGSKTPLYEQHVEAGAKIVDFGGWDMPVHYGSQIGEHNRVRQDVGMFDVSHMTIVDIRGAGSKALLSRLLANDIGKLTEKGKALYSAMLNEDGGVLDDLIVYVDGDDYLMVVNCATREKDLRWISEQAEGFDCLVSEREGFAIIAIQGPNAITVVKDVVQSDVRALIESLKVFQGGYCGRWFIARTGYTGEKGLEVILPADDAVGLWRDLSQRGVQPIGLGARDTLRLEAGMNLYGSDMDESVTPLISNMASTVVMENHEFIGKAALQEQVRSGIEEQLVGLVMTARGVLRAHYPVFCDGVKVGEITSGAFSPTLQHSVALARISKSQGELTVEIRNKHIPVQKVTPPFVRNGKQVYKTQ
;
A
#
# COMPACT_ATOMS: atom_id res chain seq x y z
N MET A 1 19.83 -16.63 2.93
CA MET A 1 19.97 -15.24 2.43
C MET A 1 18.76 -14.97 1.58
N GLY A 2 18.08 -13.87 1.85
CA GLY A 2 16.94 -13.45 1.04
C GLY A 2 17.34 -12.96 -0.35
N SER A 3 16.35 -12.72 -1.20
CA SER A 3 16.55 -12.02 -2.47
C SER A 3 17.03 -10.60 -2.20
N LYS A 4 17.82 -10.05 -3.12
CA LYS A 4 18.38 -8.69 -2.99
C LYS A 4 17.82 -7.79 -4.07
N THR A 5 17.44 -6.56 -3.69
CA THR A 5 17.07 -5.53 -4.64
C THR A 5 18.31 -4.98 -5.35
N PRO A 6 18.15 -4.29 -6.50
CA PRO A 6 19.26 -3.59 -7.16
C PRO A 6 19.95 -2.54 -6.26
N LEU A 7 19.29 -2.07 -5.21
CA LEU A 7 19.78 -1.06 -4.27
C LEU A 7 20.39 -1.63 -2.98
N TYR A 8 20.49 -2.96 -2.87
CA TYR A 8 20.97 -3.61 -1.64
C TYR A 8 22.33 -3.07 -1.15
N GLU A 9 23.29 -2.91 -2.05
CA GLU A 9 24.63 -2.43 -1.67
C GLU A 9 24.58 -0.97 -1.15
N GLN A 10 23.69 -0.14 -1.69
CA GLN A 10 23.44 1.22 -1.21
C GLN A 10 22.89 1.24 0.22
N HIS A 11 22.06 0.24 0.58
CA HIS A 11 21.56 0.09 1.95
C HIS A 11 22.67 -0.29 2.91
N VAL A 12 23.53 -1.23 2.51
CA VAL A 12 24.68 -1.66 3.33
C VAL A 12 25.67 -0.50 3.53
N GLU A 13 26.02 0.22 2.46
CA GLU A 13 26.90 1.40 2.51
C GLU A 13 26.32 2.50 3.40
N ALA A 14 25.01 2.69 3.42
CA ALA A 14 24.32 3.65 4.27
C ALA A 14 24.15 3.18 5.73
N GLY A 15 24.67 2.01 6.09
CA GLY A 15 24.59 1.46 7.45
C GLY A 15 23.20 0.98 7.87
N ALA A 16 22.37 0.57 6.90
CA ALA A 16 21.04 0.06 7.18
C ALA A 16 21.06 -1.21 8.03
N LYS A 17 20.09 -1.32 8.94
CA LYS A 17 19.78 -2.61 9.57
C LYS A 17 18.92 -3.42 8.61
N ILE A 18 19.51 -4.49 8.05
CA ILE A 18 18.84 -5.39 7.13
C ILE A 18 18.08 -6.47 7.89
N VAL A 19 16.88 -6.80 7.40
CA VAL A 19 16.01 -7.88 7.92
C VAL A 19 15.40 -8.64 6.74
N ASP A 20 14.94 -9.87 6.99
CA ASP A 20 14.07 -10.59 6.06
C ASP A 20 12.69 -9.92 6.03
N PHE A 21 12.20 -9.67 4.83
CA PHE A 21 10.85 -9.16 4.57
C PHE A 21 10.26 -9.88 3.36
N GLY A 22 9.44 -10.89 3.62
CA GLY A 22 8.81 -11.68 2.56
C GLY A 22 9.82 -12.37 1.64
N GLY A 23 10.95 -12.84 2.18
CA GLY A 23 12.02 -13.48 1.43
C GLY A 23 13.04 -12.52 0.81
N TRP A 24 12.94 -11.22 1.08
CA TRP A 24 13.87 -10.19 0.61
C TRP A 24 14.70 -9.62 1.76
N ASP A 25 15.99 -9.39 1.53
CA ASP A 25 16.89 -8.70 2.46
C ASP A 25 16.64 -7.18 2.36
N MET A 26 15.83 -6.62 3.26
CA MET A 26 15.35 -5.23 3.20
C MET A 26 15.80 -4.37 4.38
N PRO A 27 16.00 -3.05 4.18
CA PRO A 27 16.35 -2.14 5.26
C PRO A 27 15.15 -1.88 6.17
N VAL A 28 15.24 -2.22 7.47
CA VAL A 28 14.19 -1.89 8.44
C VAL A 28 14.34 -0.46 8.97
N HIS A 29 15.56 0.05 9.09
CA HIS A 29 15.89 1.45 9.41
C HIS A 29 17.37 1.78 9.10
N TYR A 30 17.68 3.08 9.04
CA TYR A 30 19.03 3.65 8.88
C TYR A 30 19.49 4.40 10.11
N GLY A 31 19.02 3.95 11.30
CA GLY A 31 19.36 4.53 12.60
C GLY A 31 18.14 4.78 13.48
N SER A 32 17.20 5.62 13.06
CA SER A 32 16.03 5.99 13.83
C SER A 32 14.73 5.94 13.04
N GLN A 33 13.89 4.94 13.27
CA GLN A 33 12.55 4.86 12.66
C GLN A 33 11.72 6.14 12.87
N ILE A 34 11.75 6.72 14.07
CA ILE A 34 11.02 7.95 14.39
C ILE A 34 11.62 9.14 13.63
N GLY A 35 12.95 9.22 13.54
CA GLY A 35 13.63 10.26 12.77
C GLY A 35 13.30 10.18 11.29
N GLU A 36 13.35 8.98 10.73
CA GLU A 36 12.99 8.68 9.33
C GLU A 36 11.53 9.02 9.04
N HIS A 37 10.60 8.61 9.91
CA HIS A 37 9.19 8.96 9.81
C HIS A 37 8.99 10.49 9.76
N ASN A 38 9.58 11.21 10.72
CA ASN A 38 9.47 12.66 10.81
C ASN A 38 10.09 13.36 9.59
N ARG A 39 11.17 12.82 9.04
CA ARG A 39 11.78 13.35 7.82
C ARG A 39 10.78 13.32 6.65
N VAL A 40 10.07 12.22 6.46
CA VAL A 40 9.05 12.11 5.40
C VAL A 40 7.89 13.10 5.63
N ARG A 41 7.43 13.27 6.87
CA ARG A 41 6.35 14.20 7.19
C ARG A 41 6.73 15.67 7.01
N GLN A 42 7.99 16.02 7.28
CA GLN A 42 8.43 17.42 7.32
C GLN A 42 9.15 17.87 6.06
N ASP A 43 9.73 16.93 5.29
CA ASP A 43 10.59 17.25 4.16
C ASP A 43 10.43 16.21 3.04
N VAL A 44 11.38 15.30 2.90
CA VAL A 44 11.40 14.25 1.88
C VAL A 44 12.21 13.05 2.34
N GLY A 45 11.75 11.85 1.97
CA GLY A 45 12.47 10.60 2.12
C GLY A 45 12.31 9.72 0.89
N MET A 46 13.25 8.80 0.65
CA MET A 46 13.21 7.83 -0.42
C MET A 46 13.21 6.40 0.13
N PHE A 47 12.41 5.55 -0.48
CA PHE A 47 12.22 4.16 -0.10
C PHE A 47 12.60 3.27 -1.27
N ASP A 48 13.35 2.23 -1.01
CA ASP A 48 13.45 1.10 -1.92
C ASP A 48 12.21 0.21 -1.72
N VAL A 49 11.41 0.08 -2.76
CA VAL A 49 10.25 -0.81 -2.81
C VAL A 49 10.34 -1.77 -4.00
N SER A 50 11.57 -2.04 -4.45
CA SER A 50 11.87 -2.92 -5.60
C SER A 50 11.56 -4.40 -5.33
N HIS A 51 11.24 -4.77 -4.10
CA HIS A 51 10.72 -6.09 -3.75
C HIS A 51 9.29 -6.33 -4.27
N MET A 52 8.55 -5.27 -4.59
CA MET A 52 7.21 -5.41 -5.18
C MET A 52 7.29 -5.92 -6.63
N THR A 53 6.26 -6.65 -7.05
CA THR A 53 6.21 -7.29 -8.36
C THR A 53 5.51 -6.41 -9.39
N ILE A 54 6.15 -6.23 -10.53
CA ILE A 54 5.63 -5.46 -11.65
C ILE A 54 5.13 -6.42 -12.72
N VAL A 55 3.88 -6.27 -13.14
CA VAL A 55 3.24 -7.13 -14.13
C VAL A 55 2.75 -6.31 -15.30
N ASP A 56 3.18 -6.68 -16.50
CA ASP A 56 2.65 -6.15 -17.76
C ASP A 56 1.50 -7.05 -18.25
N ILE A 57 0.39 -6.42 -18.62
CA ILE A 57 -0.77 -7.09 -19.23
C ILE A 57 -1.05 -6.39 -20.55
N ARG A 58 -0.80 -7.08 -21.67
CA ARG A 58 -0.79 -6.50 -23.02
C ARG A 58 -1.68 -7.26 -23.99
N GLY A 59 -2.36 -6.54 -24.85
CA GLY A 59 -3.20 -7.08 -25.91
C GLY A 59 -4.67 -6.73 -25.78
N ALA A 60 -5.45 -7.03 -26.81
CA ALA A 60 -6.84 -6.61 -26.94
C ALA A 60 -7.76 -7.18 -25.85
N GLY A 61 -7.40 -8.33 -25.27
CA GLY A 61 -8.15 -8.96 -24.17
C GLY A 61 -7.81 -8.43 -22.78
N SER A 62 -6.81 -7.57 -22.62
CA SER A 62 -6.30 -7.11 -21.30
C SER A 62 -7.37 -6.47 -20.44
N LYS A 63 -8.19 -5.60 -21.01
CA LYS A 63 -9.30 -4.95 -20.29
C LYS A 63 -10.35 -5.95 -19.80
N ALA A 64 -10.68 -6.94 -20.62
CA ALA A 64 -11.67 -7.96 -20.24
C ALA A 64 -11.13 -8.88 -19.14
N LEU A 65 -9.86 -9.28 -19.20
CA LEU A 65 -9.19 -10.02 -18.14
C LEU A 65 -9.22 -9.23 -16.84
N LEU A 66 -8.78 -7.97 -16.85
CA LEU A 66 -8.74 -7.13 -15.65
C LEU A 66 -10.13 -6.87 -15.08
N SER A 67 -11.15 -6.73 -15.92
CA SER A 67 -12.54 -6.62 -15.50
C SER A 67 -13.01 -7.86 -14.72
N ARG A 68 -12.55 -9.06 -15.13
CA ARG A 68 -12.84 -10.32 -14.43
C ARG A 68 -12.07 -10.48 -13.12
N LEU A 69 -10.81 -10.03 -13.08
CA LEU A 69 -9.91 -10.21 -11.94
C LEU A 69 -10.17 -9.24 -10.77
N LEU A 70 -10.57 -8.00 -11.08
CA LEU A 70 -10.55 -6.91 -10.13
C LEU A 70 -11.94 -6.60 -9.60
N ALA A 71 -12.08 -6.41 -8.29
CA ALA A 71 -13.33 -6.00 -7.66
C ALA A 71 -13.72 -4.55 -7.99
N ASN A 72 -12.75 -3.71 -8.39
CA ASN A 72 -13.00 -2.35 -8.85
C ASN A 72 -13.18 -2.32 -10.38
N ASP A 73 -14.01 -1.41 -10.87
CA ASP A 73 -14.31 -1.31 -12.28
C ASP A 73 -13.16 -0.67 -13.08
N ILE A 74 -12.51 -1.50 -13.91
CA ILE A 74 -11.44 -1.07 -14.82
C ILE A 74 -11.93 -0.05 -15.85
N GLY A 75 -13.23 0.02 -16.10
CA GLY A 75 -13.86 1.02 -16.97
C GLY A 75 -13.67 2.47 -16.48
N LYS A 76 -13.31 2.68 -15.22
CA LYS A 76 -12.95 3.99 -14.66
C LYS A 76 -11.64 4.55 -15.23
N LEU A 77 -10.79 3.71 -15.82
CA LEU A 77 -9.52 4.09 -16.43
C LEU A 77 -9.74 4.60 -17.86
N THR A 78 -10.24 5.82 -17.98
CA THR A 78 -10.61 6.46 -19.24
C THR A 78 -9.51 7.34 -19.84
N GLU A 79 -8.47 7.68 -19.08
CA GLU A 79 -7.37 8.54 -19.50
C GLU A 79 -6.05 7.78 -19.37
N LYS A 80 -5.15 7.93 -20.34
CA LYS A 80 -3.81 7.33 -20.30
C LYS A 80 -3.08 7.68 -19.00
N GLY A 81 -2.47 6.67 -18.39
CA GLY A 81 -1.72 6.79 -17.14
C GLY A 81 -2.58 6.82 -15.88
N LYS A 82 -3.90 6.90 -15.97
CA LYS A 82 -4.77 6.87 -14.79
C LYS A 82 -4.58 5.58 -14.02
N ALA A 83 -4.53 5.68 -12.69
CA ALA A 83 -4.36 4.55 -11.79
C ALA A 83 -5.69 4.10 -11.18
N LEU A 84 -5.78 2.82 -10.84
CA LEU A 84 -6.88 2.21 -10.10
C LEU A 84 -6.31 1.33 -8.98
N TYR A 85 -6.72 1.57 -7.75
CA TYR A 85 -6.49 0.67 -6.64
C TYR A 85 -7.64 -0.31 -6.53
N SER A 86 -7.36 -1.59 -6.38
CA SER A 86 -8.36 -2.65 -6.33
C SER A 86 -7.92 -3.81 -5.45
N ALA A 87 -8.90 -4.55 -4.94
CA ALA A 87 -8.71 -5.91 -4.49
C ALA A 87 -8.80 -6.88 -5.67
N MET A 88 -7.97 -7.93 -5.65
CA MET A 88 -8.11 -9.16 -6.43
C MET A 88 -8.60 -10.25 -5.48
N LEU A 89 -9.63 -10.99 -5.86
CA LEU A 89 -10.35 -11.90 -4.98
C LEU A 89 -10.28 -13.34 -5.46
N ASN A 90 -10.43 -14.27 -4.50
CA ASN A 90 -10.78 -15.65 -4.78
C ASN A 90 -12.31 -15.79 -4.99
N GLU A 91 -12.77 -17.00 -5.32
CA GLU A 91 -14.20 -17.28 -5.59
C GLU A 91 -15.08 -17.08 -4.36
N ASP A 92 -14.53 -17.26 -3.16
CA ASP A 92 -15.21 -17.07 -1.87
C ASP A 92 -15.23 -15.60 -1.41
N GLY A 93 -14.68 -14.68 -2.21
CA GLY A 93 -14.62 -13.25 -1.93
C GLY A 93 -13.48 -12.83 -1.01
N GLY A 94 -12.58 -13.75 -0.63
CA GLY A 94 -11.38 -13.47 0.14
C GLY A 94 -10.36 -12.68 -0.67
N VAL A 95 -9.61 -11.78 -0.02
CA VAL A 95 -8.64 -10.92 -0.67
C VAL A 95 -7.37 -11.70 -0.99
N LEU A 96 -7.13 -12.02 -2.26
CA LEU A 96 -5.88 -12.61 -2.73
C LEU A 96 -4.74 -11.62 -2.65
N ASP A 97 -4.96 -10.39 -3.11
CA ASP A 97 -4.03 -9.26 -2.98
C ASP A 97 -4.75 -7.93 -3.14
N ASP A 98 -4.10 -6.86 -2.68
CA ASP A 98 -4.43 -5.48 -3.01
C ASP A 98 -3.35 -4.91 -3.92
N LEU A 99 -3.78 -4.23 -4.98
CA LEU A 99 -2.90 -3.85 -6.06
C LEU A 99 -3.28 -2.53 -6.71
N ILE A 100 -2.33 -1.97 -7.46
CA ILE A 100 -2.57 -0.80 -8.29
C ILE A 100 -2.36 -1.14 -9.77
N VAL A 101 -3.26 -0.66 -10.62
CA VAL A 101 -3.19 -0.81 -12.08
C VAL A 101 -3.16 0.55 -12.74
N TYR A 102 -2.31 0.71 -13.73
CA TYR A 102 -2.21 1.90 -14.58
C TYR A 102 -2.55 1.54 -16.02
N VAL A 103 -3.35 2.36 -16.69
CA VAL A 103 -3.67 2.17 -18.09
C VAL A 103 -2.66 2.86 -19.00
N ASP A 104 -2.20 2.16 -20.05
CA ASP A 104 -1.33 2.69 -21.10
C ASP A 104 -1.86 2.31 -22.49
N GLY A 105 -2.88 3.03 -22.96
CA GLY A 105 -3.62 2.67 -24.16
C GLY A 105 -4.47 1.42 -23.93
N ASP A 106 -4.21 0.37 -24.70
CA ASP A 106 -4.85 -0.95 -24.56
C ASP A 106 -4.08 -1.89 -23.59
N ASP A 107 -2.90 -1.47 -23.16
CA ASP A 107 -2.04 -2.20 -22.24
C ASP A 107 -2.18 -1.68 -20.80
N TYR A 108 -1.76 -2.48 -19.84
CA TYR A 108 -1.83 -2.16 -18.42
C TYR A 108 -0.53 -2.54 -17.71
N LEU A 109 -0.14 -1.68 -16.78
CA LEU A 109 0.94 -1.94 -15.81
C LEU A 109 0.29 -2.18 -14.45
N MET A 110 0.58 -3.31 -13.83
CA MET A 110 0.09 -3.67 -12.49
C MET A 110 1.27 -3.78 -11.53
N VAL A 111 1.07 -3.35 -10.28
CA VAL A 111 2.04 -3.56 -9.20
C VAL A 111 1.33 -4.29 -8.08
N VAL A 112 1.87 -5.47 -7.69
CA VAL A 112 1.34 -6.36 -6.65
C VAL A 112 2.34 -6.53 -5.51
N ASN A 113 1.90 -7.03 -4.36
CA ASN A 113 2.74 -7.22 -3.19
C ASN A 113 3.78 -8.34 -3.38
N CYS A 114 4.93 -8.23 -2.72
CA CYS A 114 6.01 -9.21 -2.84
C CYS A 114 5.68 -10.56 -2.19
N ALA A 115 4.97 -10.54 -1.05
CA ALA A 115 4.65 -11.76 -0.31
C ALA A 115 3.65 -12.66 -1.06
N THR A 116 2.86 -12.09 -1.96
CA THR A 116 1.84 -12.76 -2.77
C THR A 116 2.31 -13.08 -4.19
N ARG A 117 3.54 -12.67 -4.59
CA ARG A 117 4.06 -12.72 -5.95
C ARG A 117 3.75 -14.03 -6.68
N GLU A 118 4.15 -15.18 -6.15
CA GLU A 118 3.98 -16.45 -6.84
C GLU A 118 2.50 -16.87 -6.98
N LYS A 119 1.72 -16.56 -5.95
CA LYS A 119 0.28 -16.80 -5.93
C LYS A 119 -0.42 -15.91 -6.95
N ASP A 120 -0.10 -14.65 -6.99
CA ASP A 120 -0.73 -13.67 -7.87
C ASP A 120 -0.38 -13.93 -9.33
N LEU A 121 0.90 -14.16 -9.65
CA LEU A 121 1.32 -14.49 -11.02
C LEU A 121 0.63 -15.75 -11.54
N ARG A 122 0.52 -16.78 -10.70
CA ARG A 122 -0.19 -18.01 -11.04
C ARG A 122 -1.68 -17.74 -11.28
N TRP A 123 -2.35 -17.08 -10.34
CA TRP A 123 -3.77 -16.77 -10.44
C TRP A 123 -4.08 -15.94 -11.68
N ILE A 124 -3.34 -14.87 -11.93
CA ILE A 124 -3.52 -14.02 -13.10
C ILE A 124 -3.31 -14.82 -14.39
N SER A 125 -2.27 -15.68 -14.44
CA SER A 125 -1.99 -16.50 -15.62
C SER A 125 -3.09 -17.55 -15.89
N GLU A 126 -3.59 -18.21 -14.85
CA GLU A 126 -4.71 -19.15 -14.95
C GLU A 126 -5.98 -18.46 -15.47
N GLN A 127 -6.29 -17.28 -14.93
CA GLN A 127 -7.47 -16.54 -15.34
C GLN A 127 -7.32 -15.86 -16.72
N ALA A 128 -6.09 -15.72 -17.22
CA ALA A 128 -5.81 -15.19 -18.56
C ALA A 128 -6.10 -16.20 -19.69
N GLU A 129 -6.26 -17.48 -19.36
CA GLU A 129 -6.61 -18.48 -20.37
C GLU A 129 -7.91 -18.10 -21.09
N GLY A 130 -7.85 -18.06 -22.42
CA GLY A 130 -8.99 -17.69 -23.27
C GLY A 130 -9.15 -16.18 -23.54
N PHE A 131 -8.31 -15.34 -22.98
CA PHE A 131 -8.22 -13.93 -23.33
C PHE A 131 -7.07 -13.68 -24.31
N ASP A 132 -7.31 -12.80 -25.30
CA ASP A 132 -6.27 -12.36 -26.26
C ASP A 132 -5.33 -11.33 -25.59
N CYS A 133 -4.54 -11.79 -24.63
CA CYS A 133 -3.57 -10.97 -23.93
C CYS A 133 -2.37 -11.77 -23.44
N LEU A 134 -1.25 -11.06 -23.25
CA LEU A 134 0.00 -11.58 -22.67
C LEU A 134 0.15 -10.99 -21.27
N VAL A 135 0.32 -11.86 -20.28
CA VAL A 135 0.70 -11.52 -18.90
C VAL A 135 2.18 -11.84 -18.72
N SER A 136 2.96 -10.88 -18.28
CA SER A 136 4.40 -11.08 -18.04
C SER A 136 4.89 -10.26 -16.86
N GLU A 137 5.73 -10.87 -16.02
CA GLU A 137 6.46 -10.12 -15.01
C GLU A 137 7.55 -9.27 -15.66
N ARG A 138 7.69 -8.04 -15.21
CA ARG A 138 8.74 -7.12 -15.67
C ARG A 138 9.97 -7.25 -14.79
N GLU A 139 10.87 -8.13 -15.16
CA GLU A 139 12.13 -8.35 -14.45
C GLU A 139 13.20 -7.29 -14.80
N GLY A 140 14.20 -7.14 -13.92
CA GLY A 140 15.33 -6.22 -14.13
C GLY A 140 14.99 -4.73 -13.93
N PHE A 141 13.89 -4.44 -13.22
CA PHE A 141 13.48 -3.11 -12.83
C PHE A 141 13.55 -2.93 -11.32
N ALA A 142 13.68 -1.69 -10.89
CA ALA A 142 13.56 -1.25 -9.50
C ALA A 142 12.35 -0.33 -9.35
N ILE A 143 11.89 -0.17 -8.12
CA ILE A 143 10.87 0.81 -7.75
C ILE A 143 11.42 1.67 -6.60
N ILE A 144 11.54 2.97 -6.84
CA ILE A 144 11.93 3.95 -5.82
C ILE A 144 10.73 4.84 -5.52
N ALA A 145 10.28 4.85 -4.27
CA ALA A 145 9.25 5.78 -3.81
C ALA A 145 9.91 6.99 -3.15
N ILE A 146 9.60 8.20 -3.60
CA ILE A 146 10.08 9.46 -3.04
C ILE A 146 8.87 10.21 -2.49
N GLN A 147 8.81 10.39 -1.17
CA GLN A 147 7.62 10.82 -0.46
C GLN A 147 7.92 11.98 0.50
N GLY A 148 6.97 12.89 0.65
CA GLY A 148 7.04 14.05 1.54
C GLY A 148 6.66 15.36 0.84
N PRO A 149 6.46 16.46 1.59
CA PRO A 149 6.03 17.74 1.03
C PRO A 149 6.97 18.29 -0.06
N ASN A 150 8.28 18.01 0.02
CA ASN A 150 9.28 18.46 -0.95
C ASN A 150 9.67 17.42 -2.02
N ALA A 151 9.07 16.22 -1.99
CA ALA A 151 9.46 15.09 -2.85
C ALA A 151 9.46 15.45 -4.35
N ILE A 152 8.37 16.04 -4.85
CA ILE A 152 8.23 16.39 -6.27
C ILE A 152 9.27 17.44 -6.68
N THR A 153 9.53 18.43 -5.83
CA THR A 153 10.51 19.48 -6.10
C THR A 153 11.92 18.91 -6.24
N VAL A 154 12.33 18.09 -5.26
CA VAL A 154 13.68 17.52 -5.24
C VAL A 154 13.90 16.55 -6.40
N VAL A 155 12.91 15.71 -6.75
CA VAL A 155 13.05 14.84 -7.93
C VAL A 155 13.22 15.65 -9.20
N LYS A 156 12.46 16.72 -9.40
CA LYS A 156 12.58 17.61 -10.57
C LYS A 156 13.97 18.27 -10.70
N ASP A 157 14.67 18.44 -9.59
CA ASP A 157 16.01 19.04 -9.58
C ASP A 157 17.14 18.09 -10.03
N VAL A 158 16.89 16.77 -9.96
CA VAL A 158 17.91 15.76 -10.30
C VAL A 158 17.64 15.06 -11.63
N VAL A 159 16.42 15.15 -12.18
CA VAL A 159 16.06 14.48 -13.44
C VAL A 159 16.20 15.40 -14.65
N GLN A 160 16.27 14.80 -15.83
CA GLN A 160 16.35 15.50 -17.10
C GLN A 160 15.04 16.24 -17.43
N SER A 161 15.11 17.15 -18.41
CA SER A 161 14.00 18.05 -18.75
C SER A 161 12.72 17.37 -19.21
N ASP A 162 12.82 16.26 -19.93
CA ASP A 162 11.70 15.47 -20.42
C ASP A 162 11.00 14.72 -19.28
N VAL A 163 11.75 14.13 -18.35
CA VAL A 163 11.23 13.53 -17.13
C VAL A 163 10.55 14.58 -16.25
N ARG A 164 11.17 15.77 -16.13
CA ARG A 164 10.57 16.90 -15.39
C ARG A 164 9.24 17.33 -15.99
N ALA A 165 9.18 17.47 -17.32
CA ALA A 165 7.94 17.83 -18.01
C ALA A 165 6.84 16.78 -17.81
N LEU A 166 7.18 15.48 -17.82
CA LEU A 166 6.24 14.42 -17.47
C LEU A 166 5.71 14.60 -16.05
N ILE A 167 6.59 14.74 -15.04
CA ILE A 167 6.18 14.90 -13.64
C ILE A 167 5.23 16.09 -13.46
N GLU A 168 5.46 17.20 -14.15
CA GLU A 168 4.61 18.39 -14.11
C GLU A 168 3.22 18.18 -14.71
N SER A 169 3.12 17.30 -15.71
CA SER A 169 1.85 16.96 -16.37
C SER A 169 0.97 16.00 -15.58
N LEU A 170 1.57 15.17 -14.69
CA LEU A 170 0.85 14.13 -13.98
C LEU A 170 -0.10 14.70 -12.91
N LYS A 171 -1.31 14.18 -12.89
CA LYS A 171 -2.27 14.37 -11.79
C LYS A 171 -2.01 13.34 -10.67
N VAL A 172 -2.57 13.58 -9.49
CA VAL A 172 -2.59 12.56 -8.41
C VAL A 172 -3.29 11.30 -8.91
N PHE A 173 -2.74 10.13 -8.58
CA PHE A 173 -3.21 8.83 -9.07
C PHE A 173 -3.11 8.68 -10.60
N GLN A 174 -2.03 9.22 -11.15
CA GLN A 174 -1.67 9.09 -12.55
C GLN A 174 -0.18 8.82 -12.71
N GLY A 175 0.18 8.00 -13.69
CA GLY A 175 1.56 7.72 -14.09
C GLY A 175 1.76 7.89 -15.59
N GLY A 176 3.01 7.84 -16.01
CA GLY A 176 3.36 7.92 -17.43
C GLY A 176 4.79 7.50 -17.70
N TYR A 177 5.06 7.19 -18.96
CA TYR A 177 6.39 6.80 -19.42
C TYR A 177 7.21 8.00 -19.93
N CYS A 178 8.49 8.02 -19.58
CA CYS A 178 9.53 8.78 -20.25
C CYS A 178 10.69 7.83 -20.57
N GLY A 179 10.86 7.49 -21.82
CA GLY A 179 11.77 6.42 -22.22
C GLY A 179 11.39 5.09 -21.55
N ARG A 180 12.34 4.51 -20.80
CA ARG A 180 12.13 3.25 -20.05
C ARG A 180 11.62 3.46 -18.62
N TRP A 181 11.54 4.70 -18.14
CA TRP A 181 11.06 5.03 -16.82
C TRP A 181 9.54 5.19 -16.82
N PHE A 182 8.88 4.58 -15.86
CA PHE A 182 7.48 4.87 -15.55
C PHE A 182 7.41 5.63 -14.23
N ILE A 183 6.76 6.78 -14.21
CA ILE A 183 6.70 7.66 -13.05
C ILE A 183 5.25 7.90 -12.70
N ALA A 184 4.86 7.64 -11.45
CA ALA A 184 3.50 7.81 -10.98
C ALA A 184 3.42 8.76 -9.78
N ARG A 185 2.35 9.54 -9.70
CA ARG A 185 2.01 10.36 -8.53
C ARG A 185 1.16 9.56 -7.55
N THR A 186 1.78 8.55 -6.99
CA THR A 186 1.23 7.60 -6.02
C THR A 186 2.16 7.49 -4.81
N GLY A 187 1.78 6.69 -3.84
CA GLY A 187 2.57 6.44 -2.63
C GLY A 187 1.75 5.84 -1.51
N TYR A 188 2.44 5.47 -0.44
CA TYR A 188 1.91 4.68 0.68
C TYR A 188 2.11 5.38 2.03
N THR A 189 2.18 6.73 2.04
CA THR A 189 2.55 7.51 3.24
C THR A 189 1.50 8.52 3.67
N GLY A 190 0.54 8.84 2.80
CA GLY A 190 -0.39 9.95 3.02
C GLY A 190 0.20 11.33 2.76
N GLU A 191 1.47 11.40 2.31
CA GLU A 191 2.11 12.60 1.80
C GLU A 191 2.05 12.68 0.27
N LYS A 192 2.47 13.81 -0.29
CA LYS A 192 2.72 13.93 -1.72
C LYS A 192 3.98 13.14 -2.08
N GLY A 193 4.01 12.60 -3.29
CA GLY A 193 5.20 11.89 -3.73
C GLY A 193 5.10 11.34 -5.13
N LEU A 194 6.13 10.59 -5.46
CA LEU A 194 6.28 9.86 -6.72
C LEU A 194 6.73 8.43 -6.42
N GLU A 195 6.32 7.51 -7.26
CA GLU A 195 6.89 6.17 -7.38
C GLU A 195 7.49 6.05 -8.78
N VAL A 196 8.78 5.72 -8.84
CA VAL A 196 9.54 5.64 -10.08
C VAL A 196 9.92 4.20 -10.32
N ILE A 197 9.38 3.59 -11.38
CA ILE A 197 9.74 2.28 -11.88
C ILE A 197 10.74 2.49 -13.00
N LEU A 198 11.95 1.95 -12.84
CA LEU A 198 13.04 2.20 -13.75
C LEU A 198 13.96 0.97 -13.87
N PRO A 199 14.76 0.84 -14.97
CA PRO A 199 15.74 -0.21 -15.07
C PRO A 199 16.66 -0.26 -13.85
N ALA A 200 17.03 -1.46 -13.42
CA ALA A 200 17.91 -1.67 -12.26
C ALA A 200 19.22 -0.87 -12.36
N ASP A 201 19.81 -0.79 -13.57
CA ASP A 201 21.05 -0.04 -13.82
C ASP A 201 20.89 1.46 -13.59
N ASP A 202 19.72 2.02 -13.91
CA ASP A 202 19.42 3.44 -13.73
C ASP A 202 19.10 3.77 -12.25
N ALA A 203 18.59 2.78 -11.50
CA ALA A 203 18.12 2.98 -10.12
C ALA A 203 19.23 3.44 -9.18
N VAL A 204 20.42 2.87 -9.30
CA VAL A 204 21.60 3.25 -8.50
C VAL A 204 21.99 4.70 -8.76
N GLY A 205 21.93 5.13 -10.03
CA GLY A 205 22.17 6.52 -10.41
C GLY A 205 21.20 7.49 -9.74
N LEU A 206 19.91 7.26 -9.93
CA LEU A 206 18.86 8.10 -9.33
C LEU A 206 18.96 8.14 -7.79
N TRP A 207 19.21 6.98 -7.14
CA TRP A 207 19.37 6.90 -5.69
C TRP A 207 20.53 7.77 -5.20
N ARG A 208 21.68 7.74 -5.89
CA ARG A 208 22.85 8.56 -5.56
C ARG A 208 22.59 10.05 -5.77
N ASP A 209 21.95 10.42 -6.88
CA ASP A 209 21.63 11.82 -7.18
C ASP A 209 20.69 12.42 -6.14
N LEU A 210 19.67 11.65 -5.71
CA LEU A 210 18.78 12.04 -4.62
C LEU A 210 19.54 12.16 -3.29
N SER A 211 20.42 11.19 -2.97
CA SER A 211 21.25 11.23 -1.75
C SER A 211 22.15 12.47 -1.71
N GLN A 212 22.76 12.86 -2.84
CA GLN A 212 23.60 14.06 -2.96
C GLN A 212 22.79 15.36 -2.74
N ARG A 213 21.47 15.32 -2.97
CA ARG A 213 20.54 16.41 -2.66
C ARG A 213 20.02 16.38 -1.22
N GLY A 214 20.52 15.47 -0.38
CA GLY A 214 20.15 15.35 1.02
C GLY A 214 18.87 14.57 1.27
N VAL A 215 18.32 13.88 0.26
CA VAL A 215 17.20 12.97 0.47
C VAL A 215 17.69 11.78 1.26
N GLN A 216 17.08 11.54 2.40
CA GLN A 216 17.46 10.44 3.27
C GLN A 216 16.76 9.14 2.87
N PRO A 217 17.47 7.99 2.92
CA PRO A 217 16.85 6.69 2.80
C PRO A 217 15.97 6.39 4.02
N ILE A 218 14.84 5.74 3.77
CA ILE A 218 13.81 5.44 4.76
C ILE A 218 13.55 3.94 4.77
N GLY A 219 13.61 3.33 5.93
CA GLY A 219 13.40 1.90 6.09
C GLY A 219 11.92 1.49 6.29
N LEU A 220 11.71 0.17 6.28
CA LEU A 220 10.38 -0.45 6.42
C LEU A 220 9.68 -0.08 7.72
N GLY A 221 10.44 0.15 8.81
CA GLY A 221 9.83 0.53 10.10
C GLY A 221 9.13 1.88 10.06
N ALA A 222 9.72 2.88 9.38
CA ALA A 222 9.07 4.16 9.16
C ALA A 222 7.97 4.07 8.10
N ARG A 223 8.16 3.25 7.03
CA ARG A 223 7.11 2.97 6.04
C ARG A 223 5.84 2.43 6.71
N ASP A 224 5.97 1.52 7.67
CA ASP A 224 4.83 0.94 8.37
C ASP A 224 4.10 1.97 9.25
N THR A 225 4.81 2.78 10.02
CA THR A 225 4.14 3.83 10.81
C THR A 225 3.48 4.91 9.94
N LEU A 226 4.07 5.25 8.79
CA LEU A 226 3.53 6.23 7.83
C LEU A 226 2.24 5.71 7.17
N ARG A 227 2.24 4.46 6.67
CA ARG A 227 1.05 3.87 6.05
C ARG A 227 -0.09 3.71 7.04
N LEU A 228 0.23 3.29 8.28
CA LEU A 228 -0.77 3.12 9.34
C LEU A 228 -1.42 4.47 9.68
N GLU A 229 -0.63 5.53 9.87
CA GLU A 229 -1.16 6.89 10.06
C GLU A 229 -2.04 7.33 8.88
N ALA A 230 -1.67 6.95 7.65
CA ALA A 230 -2.44 7.21 6.44
C ALA A 230 -3.72 6.35 6.33
N GLY A 231 -3.93 5.40 7.24
CA GLY A 231 -5.06 4.47 7.22
C GLY A 231 -5.03 3.49 6.05
N MET A 232 -3.84 3.16 5.56
CA MET A 232 -3.64 2.21 4.47
C MET A 232 -3.38 0.82 5.02
N ASN A 233 -4.03 -0.18 4.43
CA ASN A 233 -3.92 -1.57 4.84
C ASN A 233 -2.54 -2.16 4.55
N LEU A 234 -2.17 -3.20 5.30
CA LEU A 234 -1.04 -4.07 5.03
C LEU A 234 -1.56 -5.48 4.77
N TYR A 235 -1.30 -6.02 3.57
CA TYR A 235 -1.66 -7.39 3.24
C TYR A 235 -0.98 -8.39 4.20
N GLY A 236 -1.70 -9.43 4.58
CA GLY A 236 -1.27 -10.42 5.57
C GLY A 236 -1.49 -9.99 7.03
N SER A 237 -1.84 -8.71 7.27
CA SER A 237 -2.18 -8.20 8.61
C SER A 237 -3.62 -7.69 8.67
N ASP A 238 -3.97 -6.73 7.82
CA ASP A 238 -5.28 -6.08 7.82
C ASP A 238 -6.28 -6.79 6.89
N MET A 239 -5.80 -7.58 5.96
CA MET A 239 -6.57 -8.43 5.06
C MET A 239 -5.73 -9.57 4.51
N ASP A 240 -6.39 -10.65 4.16
CA ASP A 240 -5.88 -11.84 3.50
C ASP A 240 -7.04 -12.63 2.86
N GLU A 241 -6.79 -13.86 2.45
CA GLU A 241 -7.78 -14.72 1.80
C GLU A 241 -8.95 -15.14 2.72
N SER A 242 -8.83 -14.96 4.03
CA SER A 242 -9.88 -15.33 5.00
C SER A 242 -10.94 -14.23 5.17
N VAL A 243 -10.72 -13.05 4.63
CA VAL A 243 -11.60 -11.88 4.80
C VAL A 243 -11.91 -11.19 3.49
N THR A 244 -13.10 -10.61 3.41
CA THR A 244 -13.53 -9.88 2.21
C THR A 244 -13.15 -8.41 2.26
N PRO A 245 -13.10 -7.70 1.12
CA PRO A 245 -12.86 -6.27 1.08
C PRO A 245 -13.92 -5.45 1.84
N LEU A 246 -15.12 -6.01 2.02
CA LEU A 246 -16.23 -5.33 2.71
C LEU A 246 -15.96 -5.14 4.21
N ILE A 247 -15.15 -6.03 4.81
CA ILE A 247 -14.77 -5.98 6.23
C ILE A 247 -13.28 -5.60 6.44
N SER A 248 -12.62 -5.10 5.37
CA SER A 248 -11.19 -4.78 5.36
C SER A 248 -10.91 -3.35 4.94
N ASN A 249 -11.85 -2.41 5.19
CA ASN A 249 -11.72 -1.00 4.81
C ASN A 249 -11.47 -0.78 3.30
N MET A 250 -11.89 -1.74 2.47
CA MET A 250 -11.76 -1.70 1.00
C MET A 250 -13.10 -1.69 0.27
N ALA A 251 -14.22 -1.56 0.98
CA ALA A 251 -15.56 -1.58 0.38
C ALA A 251 -15.73 -0.53 -0.74
N SER A 252 -15.04 0.61 -0.64
CA SER A 252 -15.06 1.66 -1.66
C SER A 252 -14.36 1.26 -2.98
N THR A 253 -13.57 0.21 -2.99
CA THR A 253 -12.92 -0.36 -4.18
C THR A 253 -13.77 -1.43 -4.87
N VAL A 254 -14.91 -1.81 -4.28
CA VAL A 254 -15.80 -2.84 -4.83
C VAL A 254 -16.92 -2.19 -5.63
N VAL A 255 -17.05 -2.55 -6.90
CA VAL A 255 -18.13 -2.10 -7.78
C VAL A 255 -18.96 -3.31 -8.20
N MET A 256 -20.17 -3.43 -7.63
CA MET A 256 -21.04 -4.57 -7.91
C MET A 256 -22.03 -4.32 -9.05
N GLU A 257 -22.32 -3.05 -9.36
CA GLU A 257 -23.28 -2.70 -10.41
C GLU A 257 -22.62 -2.70 -11.79
N ASN A 258 -23.24 -3.37 -12.75
CA ASN A 258 -22.79 -3.44 -14.16
C ASN A 258 -21.33 -3.91 -14.34
N HIS A 259 -20.82 -4.69 -13.38
CA HIS A 259 -19.46 -5.20 -13.34
C HIS A 259 -19.47 -6.65 -12.86
N GLU A 260 -18.84 -7.54 -13.62
CA GLU A 260 -18.71 -8.97 -13.28
C GLU A 260 -17.25 -9.27 -12.97
N PHE A 261 -16.99 -9.83 -11.78
CA PHE A 261 -15.65 -10.18 -11.32
C PHE A 261 -15.69 -11.42 -10.41
N ILE A 262 -14.54 -12.05 -10.25
CA ILE A 262 -14.37 -13.23 -9.40
C ILE A 262 -14.63 -12.84 -7.93
N GLY A 263 -15.44 -13.64 -7.23
CA GLY A 263 -15.83 -13.38 -5.85
C GLY A 263 -17.08 -12.51 -5.67
N LYS A 264 -17.62 -11.91 -6.75
CA LYS A 264 -18.81 -11.04 -6.67
C LYS A 264 -20.00 -11.72 -5.99
N ALA A 265 -20.30 -12.97 -6.35
CA ALA A 265 -21.43 -13.70 -5.79
C ALA A 265 -21.32 -13.86 -4.27
N ALA A 266 -20.13 -14.17 -3.77
CA ALA A 266 -19.85 -14.28 -2.34
C ALA A 266 -20.04 -12.95 -1.61
N LEU A 267 -19.56 -11.84 -2.20
CA LEU A 267 -19.75 -10.49 -1.64
C LEU A 267 -21.23 -10.09 -1.61
N GLN A 268 -22.01 -10.43 -2.65
CA GLN A 268 -23.46 -10.18 -2.69
C GLN A 268 -24.19 -10.97 -1.62
N GLU A 269 -23.79 -12.22 -1.37
CA GLU A 269 -24.33 -13.05 -0.31
C GLU A 269 -24.02 -12.45 1.07
N GLN A 270 -22.78 -12.02 1.29
CA GLN A 270 -22.38 -11.37 2.53
C GLN A 270 -23.21 -10.09 2.81
N VAL A 271 -23.49 -9.28 1.77
CA VAL A 271 -24.35 -8.10 1.90
C VAL A 271 -25.78 -8.48 2.28
N ARG A 272 -26.34 -9.54 1.64
CA ARG A 272 -27.69 -10.03 1.94
C ARG A 272 -27.84 -10.60 3.34
N SER A 273 -26.84 -11.36 3.79
CA SER A 273 -26.82 -11.99 5.12
C SER A 273 -26.50 -10.97 6.24
N GLY A 274 -26.03 -9.80 5.89
CA GLY A 274 -25.60 -8.75 6.81
C GLY A 274 -24.11 -8.81 7.11
N ILE A 275 -23.48 -7.64 7.04
CA ILE A 275 -22.05 -7.48 7.38
C ILE A 275 -21.96 -7.23 8.88
N GLU A 276 -21.41 -8.18 9.62
CA GLU A 276 -21.33 -8.14 11.09
C GLU A 276 -20.01 -7.56 11.61
N GLU A 277 -18.94 -7.63 10.81
CA GLU A 277 -17.61 -7.15 11.16
C GLU A 277 -17.24 -5.90 10.39
N GLN A 278 -16.24 -5.18 10.89
CA GLN A 278 -15.67 -4.00 10.26
C GLN A 278 -14.22 -3.80 10.68
N LEU A 279 -13.39 -3.26 9.79
CA LEU A 279 -12.08 -2.74 10.13
C LEU A 279 -12.23 -1.27 10.53
N VAL A 280 -11.81 -0.95 11.75
CA VAL A 280 -11.93 0.40 12.34
C VAL A 280 -10.57 0.94 12.76
N GLY A 281 -10.47 2.25 12.88
CA GLY A 281 -9.34 2.89 13.55
C GLY A 281 -9.56 2.93 15.05
N LEU A 282 -8.50 2.68 15.81
CA LEU A 282 -8.44 2.86 17.26
C LEU A 282 -7.36 3.86 17.64
N VAL A 283 -7.67 4.73 18.61
CA VAL A 283 -6.74 5.70 19.17
C VAL A 283 -6.62 5.46 20.67
N MET A 284 -5.39 5.36 21.18
CA MET A 284 -5.08 5.21 22.59
C MET A 284 -4.19 6.35 23.06
N THR A 285 -4.73 7.25 23.87
CA THR A 285 -3.98 8.37 24.43
C THR A 285 -3.23 8.00 25.73
N ALA A 286 -3.62 6.91 26.37
CA ALA A 286 -2.89 6.37 27.50
C ALA A 286 -1.49 5.89 27.10
N ARG A 287 -0.56 5.87 28.07
CA ARG A 287 0.82 5.39 27.83
C ARG A 287 0.83 3.92 27.45
N GLY A 288 1.43 3.61 26.32
CA GLY A 288 1.56 2.26 25.77
C GLY A 288 1.59 2.25 24.26
N VAL A 289 1.69 1.06 23.68
CA VAL A 289 1.67 0.86 22.23
C VAL A 289 0.68 -0.25 21.92
N LEU A 290 -0.28 0.07 21.06
CA LEU A 290 -1.18 -0.91 20.44
C LEU A 290 -0.36 -1.78 19.49
N ARG A 291 -0.60 -3.10 19.52
CA ARG A 291 0.11 -4.07 18.66
C ARG A 291 -0.89 -5.04 18.04
N ALA A 292 -0.52 -5.61 16.91
CA ALA A 292 -1.28 -6.69 16.30
C ALA A 292 -1.59 -7.81 17.30
N HIS A 293 -2.76 -8.44 17.14
CA HIS A 293 -3.30 -9.53 17.94
C HIS A 293 -3.69 -9.16 19.40
N TYR A 294 -3.64 -7.89 19.78
CA TYR A 294 -4.23 -7.49 21.06
C TYR A 294 -5.75 -7.56 20.96
N PRO A 295 -6.42 -8.25 21.91
CA PRO A 295 -7.87 -8.41 21.87
C PRO A 295 -8.57 -7.08 22.22
N VAL A 296 -9.66 -6.83 21.49
CA VAL A 296 -10.53 -5.66 21.67
C VAL A 296 -11.82 -6.10 22.34
N PHE A 297 -12.24 -5.36 23.35
CA PHE A 297 -13.45 -5.61 24.11
C PHE A 297 -14.42 -4.43 24.01
N CYS A 298 -15.71 -4.72 24.02
CA CYS A 298 -16.78 -3.74 24.16
C CYS A 298 -17.58 -4.10 25.40
N ASP A 299 -17.64 -3.20 26.38
CA ASP A 299 -18.32 -3.43 27.67
C ASP A 299 -17.94 -4.76 28.34
N GLY A 300 -16.64 -5.12 28.26
CA GLY A 300 -16.07 -6.35 28.84
C GLY A 300 -16.25 -7.62 28.00
N VAL A 301 -16.91 -7.58 26.84
CA VAL A 301 -17.06 -8.71 25.93
C VAL A 301 -16.04 -8.57 24.78
N LYS A 302 -15.28 -9.64 24.49
CA LYS A 302 -14.34 -9.64 23.35
C LYS A 302 -15.14 -9.49 22.04
N VAL A 303 -14.80 -8.47 21.24
CA VAL A 303 -15.45 -8.17 19.96
C VAL A 303 -14.53 -8.31 18.76
N GLY A 304 -13.23 -8.53 18.97
CA GLY A 304 -12.26 -8.70 17.88
C GLY A 304 -10.84 -8.50 18.34
N GLU A 305 -9.98 -8.08 17.40
CA GLU A 305 -8.56 -7.86 17.67
C GLU A 305 -7.94 -6.77 16.78
N ILE A 306 -6.79 -6.28 17.20
CA ILE A 306 -5.95 -5.37 16.43
C ILE A 306 -5.28 -6.15 15.30
N THR A 307 -5.38 -5.63 14.08
CA THR A 307 -4.69 -6.17 12.89
C THR A 307 -3.35 -5.48 12.65
N SER A 308 -3.30 -4.16 12.80
CA SER A 308 -2.07 -3.35 12.73
C SER A 308 -2.07 -2.30 13.83
N GLY A 309 -0.94 -2.11 14.49
CA GLY A 309 -0.84 -1.12 15.57
C GLY A 309 0.57 -0.64 15.82
N ALA A 310 0.73 0.67 16.06
CA ALA A 310 2.00 1.30 16.35
C ALA A 310 1.85 2.57 17.20
N PHE A 311 2.97 3.06 17.71
CA PHE A 311 3.07 4.44 18.15
C PHE A 311 3.13 5.36 16.93
N SER A 312 2.29 6.38 16.90
CA SER A 312 2.29 7.42 15.87
C SER A 312 3.27 8.54 16.22
N PRO A 313 4.39 8.69 15.49
CA PRO A 313 5.31 9.80 15.74
C PRO A 313 4.70 11.17 15.46
N THR A 314 3.75 11.27 14.53
CA THR A 314 3.06 12.54 14.22
C THR A 314 2.10 12.94 15.34
N LEU A 315 1.33 12.00 15.88
CA LEU A 315 0.26 12.27 16.85
C LEU A 315 0.72 12.16 18.31
N GLN A 316 1.91 11.57 18.56
CA GLN A 316 2.50 11.35 19.89
C GLN A 316 1.65 10.44 20.80
N HIS A 317 0.83 9.56 20.18
CA HIS A 317 0.09 8.51 20.88
C HIS A 317 -0.06 7.28 19.99
N SER A 318 -0.64 6.21 20.52
CA SER A 318 -0.78 4.98 19.73
C SER A 318 -2.05 4.95 18.89
N VAL A 319 -1.91 4.45 17.66
CA VAL A 319 -3.02 4.21 16.72
C VAL A 319 -2.99 2.76 16.24
N ALA A 320 -4.16 2.25 15.85
CA ALA A 320 -4.28 0.91 15.32
C ALA A 320 -5.44 0.78 14.32
N LEU A 321 -5.33 -0.20 13.43
CA LEU A 321 -6.47 -0.80 12.73
C LEU A 321 -6.88 -2.05 13.51
N ALA A 322 -8.18 -2.28 13.64
CA ALA A 322 -8.73 -3.43 14.35
C ALA A 322 -9.95 -3.97 13.62
N ARG A 323 -10.03 -5.29 13.46
CA ARG A 323 -11.23 -5.95 12.99
C ARG A 323 -12.09 -6.31 14.18
N ILE A 324 -13.28 -5.75 14.23
CA ILE A 324 -14.22 -5.94 15.32
C ILE A 324 -15.64 -6.20 14.81
N SER A 325 -16.41 -6.95 15.57
CA SER A 325 -17.86 -7.04 15.36
C SER A 325 -18.50 -5.67 15.55
N LYS A 326 -19.56 -5.39 14.81
CA LYS A 326 -20.33 -4.15 15.00
C LYS A 326 -20.88 -4.10 16.42
N SER A 327 -20.42 -3.14 17.18
CA SER A 327 -20.77 -2.97 18.59
C SER A 327 -20.97 -1.50 18.90
N GLN A 328 -21.83 -1.25 19.91
CA GLN A 328 -22.05 0.09 20.49
C GLN A 328 -21.72 -0.02 21.97
N GLY A 329 -20.78 0.78 22.46
CA GLY A 329 -20.31 0.75 23.84
C GLY A 329 -18.85 1.23 23.95
N GLU A 330 -18.33 1.17 25.18
CA GLU A 330 -16.97 1.56 25.46
C GLU A 330 -15.97 0.48 25.03
N LEU A 331 -15.02 0.88 24.18
CA LEU A 331 -13.98 -0.02 23.70
C LEU A 331 -12.73 0.03 24.60
N THR A 332 -12.21 -1.15 24.87
CA THR A 332 -10.92 -1.31 25.54
C THR A 332 -10.07 -2.32 24.81
N VAL A 333 -8.74 -2.18 24.95
CA VAL A 333 -7.77 -3.16 24.46
C VAL A 333 -7.06 -3.78 25.66
N GLU A 334 -6.95 -5.10 25.67
CA GLU A 334 -6.22 -5.80 26.72
C GLU A 334 -4.72 -5.76 26.44
N ILE A 335 -3.97 -5.14 27.35
CA ILE A 335 -2.51 -5.07 27.34
C ILE A 335 -2.00 -5.57 28.69
N ARG A 336 -1.28 -6.69 28.70
CA ARG A 336 -0.72 -7.30 29.94
C ARG A 336 -1.79 -7.48 31.02
N ASN A 337 -2.93 -8.07 30.67
CA ASN A 337 -4.10 -8.32 31.54
C ASN A 337 -4.75 -7.03 32.11
N LYS A 338 -4.60 -5.90 31.41
CA LYS A 338 -5.27 -4.65 31.77
C LYS A 338 -6.09 -4.15 30.58
N HIS A 339 -7.33 -3.80 30.83
CA HIS A 339 -8.21 -3.18 29.85
C HIS A 339 -7.92 -1.68 29.79
N ILE A 340 -7.34 -1.22 28.69
CA ILE A 340 -7.00 0.17 28.46
C ILE A 340 -8.04 0.78 27.52
N PRO A 341 -8.68 1.89 27.89
CA PRO A 341 -9.65 2.55 27.04
C PRO A 341 -9.04 3.02 25.71
N VAL A 342 -9.79 2.78 24.64
CA VAL A 342 -9.45 3.24 23.29
C VAL A 342 -10.65 3.92 22.64
N GLN A 343 -10.36 4.87 21.75
CA GLN A 343 -11.39 5.58 21.02
C GLN A 343 -11.51 5.02 19.60
N LYS A 344 -12.72 4.68 19.19
CA LYS A 344 -13.02 4.29 17.80
C LYS A 344 -13.06 5.54 16.93
N VAL A 345 -12.36 5.49 15.78
CA VAL A 345 -12.31 6.56 14.79
C VAL A 345 -12.39 5.98 13.37
N THR A 346 -12.70 6.81 12.41
CA THR A 346 -12.61 6.44 10.99
C THR A 346 -11.24 6.84 10.45
N PRO A 347 -10.43 5.90 9.90
CA PRO A 347 -9.20 6.25 9.19
C PRO A 347 -9.48 7.16 7.98
N PRO A 348 -8.48 7.94 7.52
CA PRO A 348 -7.10 8.01 7.97
C PRO A 348 -6.91 8.77 9.29
N PHE A 349 -5.77 8.50 9.96
CA PHE A 349 -5.40 9.23 11.18
C PHE A 349 -4.68 10.55 10.84
N VAL A 350 -3.78 10.51 9.84
CA VAL A 350 -2.95 11.64 9.41
C VAL A 350 -3.00 11.81 7.89
N ARG A 351 -3.03 13.04 7.42
CA ARG A 351 -2.85 13.44 6.02
C ARG A 351 -2.03 14.71 5.95
N ASN A 352 -1.03 14.76 5.07
CA ASN A 352 -0.11 15.91 4.92
C ASN A 352 0.41 16.40 6.28
N GLY A 353 0.90 15.46 7.11
CA GLY A 353 1.46 15.74 8.43
C GLY A 353 0.46 16.25 9.49
N LYS A 354 -0.85 16.19 9.25
CA LYS A 354 -1.89 16.70 10.18
C LYS A 354 -2.89 15.62 10.56
N GLN A 355 -3.33 15.64 11.81
CA GLN A 355 -4.47 14.83 12.27
C GLN A 355 -5.72 15.16 11.45
N VAL A 356 -6.42 14.13 10.99
CA VAL A 356 -7.65 14.28 10.20
C VAL A 356 -8.84 13.51 10.73
N TYR A 357 -8.64 12.52 11.60
CA TYR A 357 -9.75 11.83 12.25
C TYR A 357 -10.50 12.77 13.20
N LYS A 358 -11.80 12.54 13.32
CA LYS A 358 -12.65 13.21 14.30
C LYS A 358 -12.95 12.25 15.43
N THR A 359 -12.89 12.75 16.65
CA THR A 359 -13.41 12.04 17.82
C THR A 359 -14.94 12.08 17.74
N GLN A 360 -15.54 10.90 17.84
CA GLN A 360 -17.00 10.78 17.94
C GLN A 360 -17.47 11.18 19.33
#